data_03cc05b4168ad2d2c2ef4ce72b5a096e
#
_entry.id   03cc05b4168ad2d2c2ef4ce72b5a096e
#
_cell.length_a   1.000
_cell.length_b   1.000
_cell.length_c   1.000
_cell.angle_alpha   90.00
_cell.angle_beta   90.00
_cell.angle_gamma   90.00
#
_symmetry.space_group_name_H-M   'P 1'
#
loop_
_entity.id
_entity.type
_entity.pdbx_description
1 polymer ?
#
loop_
_entity_poly.entity_id
_entity_poly.type
_entity_poly.pdbx_seq_one_letter_code
_entity_poly.pdbx_strand_id
1 'polypeptide(L)'
;MKSKKHQKLYDHYKEVFGQEPIFSLQLKKNVLPNDMKPITTFVFKPTEEMPFWKLCTIGASDYLMPERDIGWGRKANRRNEYVMFISKEVEISESTTEWLSLNSLLWATAEYAFNEKDNLTVSDSIDMGIDGKYCGTVLLLPEILKTPKIVNYLISQHK
;
A
#
# COMPACT_ATOMS: atom_id res chain seq x y z
N MET A 1 -12.01 -11.63 -8.99
CA MET A 1 -10.83 -11.95 -8.16
C MET A 1 -10.44 -13.40 -8.38
N LYS A 2 -9.15 -13.69 -8.68
CA LYS A 2 -8.77 -15.00 -9.27
C LYS A 2 -8.25 -16.06 -8.27
N SER A 3 -8.05 -15.75 -7.00
CA SER A 3 -7.57 -16.73 -6.03
C SER A 3 -8.33 -16.66 -4.70
N LYS A 4 -8.44 -17.81 -4.01
CA LYS A 4 -9.06 -17.90 -2.68
C LYS A 4 -8.33 -17.02 -1.65
N LYS A 5 -7.00 -16.84 -1.80
CA LYS A 5 -6.18 -15.96 -0.97
C LYS A 5 -6.58 -14.49 -1.17
N HIS A 6 -6.69 -14.04 -2.42
CA HIS A 6 -7.07 -12.67 -2.75
C HIS A 6 -8.49 -12.35 -2.25
N GLN A 7 -9.42 -13.32 -2.33
CA GLN A 7 -10.76 -13.13 -1.79
C GLN A 7 -10.73 -12.92 -0.27
N LYS A 8 -9.95 -13.70 0.48
CA LYS A 8 -9.80 -13.53 1.93
C LYS A 8 -9.22 -12.15 2.30
N LEU A 9 -8.23 -11.66 1.55
CA LEU A 9 -7.67 -10.31 1.76
C LEU A 9 -8.69 -9.22 1.48
N TYR A 10 -9.45 -9.36 0.41
CA TYR A 10 -10.54 -8.44 0.07
C TYR A 10 -11.60 -8.39 1.17
N ASP A 11 -12.06 -9.55 1.63
CA ASP A 11 -13.05 -9.66 2.70
C ASP A 11 -12.52 -9.06 4.01
N HIS A 12 -11.22 -9.28 4.31
CA HIS A 12 -10.57 -8.68 5.47
C HIS A 12 -10.53 -7.14 5.40
N TYR A 13 -10.18 -6.56 4.24
CA TYR A 13 -10.23 -5.10 4.08
C TYR A 13 -11.63 -4.53 4.26
N LYS A 14 -12.66 -5.22 3.74
CA LYS A 14 -14.05 -4.82 3.94
C LYS A 14 -14.45 -4.85 5.42
N GLU A 15 -14.05 -5.89 6.13
CA GLU A 15 -14.30 -6.01 7.57
C GLU A 15 -13.60 -4.89 8.35
N VAL A 16 -12.31 -4.66 8.10
CA VAL A 16 -11.50 -3.64 8.80
C VAL A 16 -12.02 -2.23 8.55
N PHE A 17 -12.44 -1.92 7.32
CA PHE A 17 -12.91 -0.58 6.96
C PHE A 17 -14.43 -0.40 7.03
N GLY A 18 -15.17 -1.47 7.34
CA GLY A 18 -16.63 -1.43 7.49
C GLY A 18 -17.39 -1.04 6.22
N GLN A 19 -16.79 -1.21 5.03
CA GLN A 19 -17.39 -0.77 3.76
C GLN A 19 -16.84 -1.52 2.56
N GLU A 20 -17.56 -1.46 1.43
CA GLU A 20 -17.07 -1.89 0.13
C GLU A 20 -16.12 -0.85 -0.48
N PRO A 21 -15.13 -1.26 -1.27
CA PRO A 21 -14.35 -0.32 -2.07
C PRO A 21 -15.25 0.34 -3.13
N ILE A 22 -14.99 1.60 -3.43
CA ILE A 22 -15.77 2.34 -4.42
C ILE A 22 -15.37 2.00 -5.85
N PHE A 23 -14.11 1.68 -6.05
CA PHE A 23 -13.56 1.15 -7.31
C PHE A 23 -12.22 0.45 -7.06
N SER A 24 -11.67 -0.15 -8.10
CA SER A 24 -10.35 -0.74 -8.07
C SER A 24 -9.58 -0.41 -9.34
N LEU A 25 -8.25 -0.29 -9.21
CA LEU A 25 -7.33 -0.04 -10.30
C LEU A 25 -6.30 -1.16 -10.37
N GLN A 26 -6.14 -1.76 -11.54
CA GLN A 26 -5.15 -2.80 -11.77
C GLN A 26 -4.03 -2.30 -12.67
N LEU A 27 -2.78 -2.49 -12.26
CA LEU A 27 -1.64 -2.23 -13.10
C LEU A 27 -1.65 -3.21 -14.28
N LYS A 28 -1.54 -2.69 -15.49
CA LYS A 28 -1.55 -3.51 -16.70
C LYS A 28 -0.27 -4.35 -16.78
N LYS A 29 -0.39 -5.60 -17.17
CA LYS A 29 0.70 -6.57 -17.26
C LYS A 29 1.90 -6.10 -18.12
N ASN A 30 1.67 -5.29 -19.12
CA ASN A 30 2.71 -4.77 -20.00
C ASN A 30 3.60 -3.66 -19.40
N VAL A 31 3.25 -3.18 -18.21
CA VAL A 31 4.01 -2.17 -17.46
C VAL A 31 4.80 -2.81 -16.31
N LEU A 32 4.46 -4.06 -15.98
CA LEU A 32 5.12 -4.80 -14.90
C LEU A 32 6.39 -5.51 -15.38
N PRO A 33 7.38 -5.72 -14.52
CA PRO A 33 8.47 -6.66 -14.79
C PRO A 33 7.91 -8.02 -15.23
N ASN A 34 8.62 -8.70 -16.14
CA ASN A 34 8.12 -9.87 -16.86
C ASN A 34 7.53 -10.98 -15.98
N ASP A 35 8.04 -11.16 -14.76
CA ASP A 35 7.62 -12.22 -13.83
C ASP A 35 6.72 -11.72 -12.69
N MET A 36 6.47 -10.42 -12.62
CA MET A 36 5.63 -9.84 -11.58
C MET A 36 4.15 -10.06 -11.89
N LYS A 37 3.40 -10.55 -10.91
CA LYS A 37 1.95 -10.72 -11.03
C LYS A 37 1.24 -9.37 -10.92
N PRO A 38 0.09 -9.21 -11.59
CA PRO A 38 -0.68 -7.98 -11.49
C PRO A 38 -1.09 -7.66 -10.05
N ILE A 39 -0.86 -6.41 -9.66
CA ILE A 39 -1.31 -5.85 -8.39
C ILE A 39 -2.58 -5.04 -8.65
N THR A 40 -3.57 -5.21 -7.80
CA THR A 40 -4.80 -4.44 -7.82
C THR A 40 -4.85 -3.55 -6.58
N THR A 41 -5.09 -2.25 -6.76
CA THR A 41 -5.41 -1.33 -5.67
C THR A 41 -6.91 -1.21 -5.54
N PHE A 42 -7.42 -1.41 -4.33
CA PHE A 42 -8.79 -1.13 -3.95
C PHE A 42 -8.86 0.19 -3.20
N VAL A 43 -9.84 1.03 -3.56
CA VAL A 43 -10.00 2.38 -3.01
C VAL A 43 -11.24 2.44 -2.14
N PHE A 44 -11.06 2.82 -0.87
CA PHE A 44 -12.11 2.97 0.12
C PHE A 44 -12.26 4.43 0.53
N LYS A 45 -13.51 4.89 0.68
CA LYS A 45 -13.83 6.26 1.09
C LYS A 45 -13.41 6.57 2.52
N PRO A 46 -13.19 7.86 2.86
CA PRO A 46 -13.19 8.31 4.24
C PRO A 46 -14.49 7.93 4.96
N THR A 47 -14.39 7.63 6.25
CA THR A 47 -15.52 7.44 7.17
C THR A 47 -15.38 8.38 8.35
N GLU A 48 -16.38 8.50 9.21
CA GLU A 48 -16.28 9.31 10.44
C GLU A 48 -15.18 8.78 11.36
N GLU A 49 -15.06 7.45 11.49
CA GLU A 49 -14.05 6.80 12.32
C GLU A 49 -12.65 6.86 11.70
N MET A 50 -12.57 6.78 10.38
CA MET A 50 -11.31 6.82 9.61
C MET A 50 -11.41 7.88 8.52
N PRO A 51 -11.18 9.17 8.84
CA PRO A 51 -11.40 10.29 7.92
C PRO A 51 -10.31 10.44 6.84
N PHE A 52 -9.92 9.32 6.24
CA PHE A 52 -8.91 9.21 5.19
C PHE A 52 -9.40 8.32 4.06
N TRP A 53 -8.93 8.57 2.86
CA TRP A 53 -8.94 7.59 1.80
C TRP A 53 -7.99 6.44 2.14
N LYS A 54 -8.36 5.22 1.80
CA LYS A 54 -7.54 4.03 1.99
C LYS A 54 -7.33 3.38 0.64
N LEU A 55 -6.07 3.28 0.23
CA LEU A 55 -5.63 2.56 -0.96
C LEU A 55 -4.96 1.27 -0.51
N CYS A 56 -5.48 0.12 -0.90
CA CYS A 56 -5.01 -1.17 -0.43
C CYS A 56 -4.64 -2.08 -1.59
N THR A 57 -3.45 -2.63 -1.57
CA THR A 57 -3.02 -3.60 -2.59
C THR A 57 -3.59 -4.98 -2.31
N ILE A 58 -3.85 -5.73 -3.40
CA ILE A 58 -3.98 -7.18 -3.41
C ILE A 58 -3.16 -7.72 -4.57
N GLY A 59 -2.27 -8.64 -4.26
CA GLY A 59 -1.33 -9.25 -5.22
C GLY A 59 0.14 -8.96 -4.93
N ALA A 60 0.47 -7.93 -4.15
CA ALA A 60 1.85 -7.66 -3.74
C ALA A 60 2.43 -8.83 -2.94
N SER A 61 1.64 -9.43 -2.04
CA SER A 61 2.01 -10.61 -1.25
C SER A 61 2.12 -11.92 -2.06
N ASP A 62 1.86 -11.89 -3.35
CA ASP A 62 2.14 -13.04 -4.21
C ASP A 62 3.64 -13.21 -4.48
N TYR A 63 4.40 -12.12 -4.34
CA TYR A 63 5.85 -12.17 -4.31
C TYR A 63 6.34 -12.64 -2.93
N LEU A 64 7.26 -13.60 -2.93
CA LEU A 64 7.92 -14.08 -1.73
C LEU A 64 9.28 -13.38 -1.59
N MET A 65 9.35 -12.39 -0.73
CA MET A 65 10.57 -11.65 -0.44
C MET A 65 11.64 -12.56 0.20
N PRO A 66 12.94 -12.22 0.05
CA PRO A 66 14.03 -12.91 0.74
C PRO A 66 13.86 -12.94 2.26
N GLU A 67 14.58 -13.82 2.92
CA GLU A 67 14.66 -13.77 4.39
C GLU A 67 15.47 -12.55 4.84
N ARG A 68 14.97 -11.88 5.89
CA ARG A 68 15.66 -10.77 6.55
C ARG A 68 15.56 -10.94 8.06
N ASP A 69 16.68 -10.92 8.73
CA ASP A 69 16.75 -10.88 10.18
C ASP A 69 16.49 -9.45 10.65
N ILE A 70 15.54 -9.29 11.57
CA ILE A 70 15.19 -8.00 12.17
C ILE A 70 15.66 -7.87 13.62
N GLY A 71 16.58 -8.73 14.02
CA GLY A 71 17.16 -8.76 15.36
C GLY A 71 16.38 -9.61 16.34
N TRP A 72 17.02 -9.94 17.45
CA TRP A 72 16.44 -10.74 18.54
C TRP A 72 15.93 -12.12 18.10
N GLY A 73 16.57 -12.72 17.08
CA GLY A 73 16.19 -14.01 16.52
C GLY A 73 14.86 -14.01 15.74
N ARG A 74 14.32 -12.83 15.44
CA ARG A 74 13.07 -12.68 14.67
C ARG A 74 13.36 -12.48 13.19
N LYS A 75 12.50 -13.04 12.36
CA LYS A 75 12.52 -12.86 10.90
C LYS A 75 11.44 -11.88 10.48
N ALA A 76 11.75 -11.04 9.49
CA ALA A 76 10.77 -10.20 8.84
C ALA A 76 9.70 -11.03 8.12
N ASN A 77 8.49 -10.49 8.00
CA ASN A 77 7.47 -11.10 7.18
C ASN A 77 7.91 -11.08 5.71
N ARG A 78 7.72 -12.18 5.01
CA ARG A 78 8.17 -12.35 3.61
C ARG A 78 7.07 -12.10 2.58
N ARG A 79 5.87 -11.75 3.02
CA ARG A 79 4.72 -11.50 2.15
C ARG A 79 3.90 -10.35 2.70
N ASN A 80 3.94 -9.21 2.03
CA ASN A 80 3.26 -8.00 2.46
C ASN A 80 2.24 -7.54 1.42
N GLU A 81 1.12 -7.05 1.89
CA GLU A 81 0.26 -6.11 1.17
C GLU A 81 0.47 -4.72 1.76
N TYR A 82 0.26 -3.72 0.96
CA TYR A 82 0.52 -2.33 1.33
C TYR A 82 -0.79 -1.55 1.42
N VAL A 83 -0.87 -0.68 2.41
CA VAL A 83 -2.00 0.23 2.61
C VAL A 83 -1.46 1.64 2.69
N MET A 84 -2.06 2.57 1.93
CA MET A 84 -1.76 3.99 1.98
C MET A 84 -2.98 4.75 2.43
N PHE A 85 -2.78 5.68 3.38
CA PHE A 85 -3.79 6.62 3.83
C PHE A 85 -3.55 7.98 3.19
N ILE A 86 -4.59 8.55 2.60
CA ILE A 86 -4.54 9.83 1.92
C ILE A 86 -5.56 10.75 2.58
N SER A 87 -5.19 12.03 2.76
CA SER A 87 -6.11 13.03 3.31
C SER A 87 -7.43 13.04 2.55
N LYS A 88 -8.54 13.19 3.28
CA LYS A 88 -9.87 13.36 2.70
C LYS A 88 -10.00 14.61 1.81
N GLU A 89 -9.08 15.57 1.97
CA GLU A 89 -9.04 16.79 1.15
C GLU A 89 -8.55 16.54 -0.28
N VAL A 90 -7.94 15.39 -0.54
CA VAL A 90 -7.57 14.96 -1.91
C VAL A 90 -8.80 14.41 -2.60
N GLU A 91 -9.10 14.92 -3.78
CA GLU A 91 -10.18 14.36 -4.59
C GLU A 91 -9.73 13.05 -5.26
N ILE A 92 -10.39 11.96 -4.89
CA ILE A 92 -10.14 10.63 -5.47
C ILE A 92 -11.39 10.13 -6.16
N SER A 93 -11.30 9.98 -7.48
CA SER A 93 -12.35 9.40 -8.32
C SER A 93 -11.71 8.70 -9.53
N GLU A 94 -12.49 7.94 -10.28
CA GLU A 94 -12.03 7.31 -11.53
C GLU A 94 -11.65 8.34 -12.61
N SER A 95 -12.18 9.56 -12.52
CA SER A 95 -11.97 10.64 -13.50
C SER A 95 -10.83 11.59 -13.13
N THR A 96 -10.38 11.62 -11.87
CA THR A 96 -9.27 12.48 -11.43
C THR A 96 -7.93 11.77 -11.57
N THR A 97 -6.87 12.50 -11.89
CA THR A 97 -5.52 11.95 -12.12
C THR A 97 -4.53 12.27 -11.01
N GLU A 98 -4.82 13.24 -10.14
CA GLU A 98 -3.89 13.67 -9.10
C GLU A 98 -3.50 12.51 -8.15
N TRP A 99 -4.45 11.70 -7.73
CA TRP A 99 -4.22 10.57 -6.84
C TRP A 99 -3.47 9.41 -7.51
N LEU A 100 -3.38 9.38 -8.86
CA LEU A 100 -2.64 8.34 -9.58
C LEU A 100 -1.14 8.38 -9.24
N SER A 101 -0.58 9.55 -8.95
CA SER A 101 0.80 9.67 -8.48
C SER A 101 0.99 8.95 -7.15
N LEU A 102 0.04 9.10 -6.22
CA LEU A 102 0.06 8.41 -4.93
C LEU A 102 -0.11 6.90 -5.09
N ASN A 103 -1.02 6.48 -5.97
CA ASN A 103 -1.17 5.07 -6.28
C ASN A 103 0.10 4.49 -6.96
N SER A 104 0.79 5.27 -7.77
CA SER A 104 2.07 4.86 -8.38
C SER A 104 3.16 4.65 -7.33
N LEU A 105 3.21 5.47 -6.27
CA LEU A 105 4.11 5.22 -5.13
C LEU A 105 3.79 3.91 -4.42
N LEU A 106 2.52 3.60 -4.23
CA LEU A 106 2.10 2.34 -3.61
C LEU A 106 2.53 1.13 -4.44
N TRP A 107 2.37 1.21 -5.76
CA TRP A 107 2.85 0.16 -6.68
C TRP A 107 4.37 0.07 -6.73
N ALA A 108 5.07 1.22 -6.81
CA ALA A 108 6.51 1.27 -6.81
C ALA A 108 7.12 0.67 -5.52
N THR A 109 6.47 0.83 -4.38
CA THR A 109 6.87 0.16 -3.13
C THR A 109 6.83 -1.36 -3.26
N ALA A 110 5.76 -1.90 -3.85
CA ALA A 110 5.65 -3.34 -4.07
C ALA A 110 6.63 -3.84 -5.15
N GLU A 111 6.83 -3.05 -6.19
CA GLU A 111 7.76 -3.35 -7.29
C GLU A 111 9.22 -3.28 -6.83
N TYR A 112 9.56 -2.36 -5.94
CA TYR A 112 10.91 -2.25 -5.36
C TYR A 112 11.34 -3.56 -4.70
N ALA A 113 10.49 -4.12 -3.83
CA ALA A 113 10.78 -5.40 -3.18
C ALA A 113 11.04 -6.53 -4.19
N PHE A 114 10.32 -6.52 -5.32
CA PHE A 114 10.49 -7.51 -6.38
C PHE A 114 11.80 -7.29 -7.16
N ASN A 115 12.09 -6.07 -7.58
CA ASN A 115 13.23 -5.74 -8.44
C ASN A 115 14.56 -5.85 -7.69
N GLU A 116 14.63 -5.28 -6.50
CA GLU A 116 15.85 -5.28 -5.67
C GLU A 116 16.07 -6.62 -4.95
N LYS A 117 15.07 -7.52 -5.03
CA LYS A 117 15.10 -8.80 -4.29
C LYS A 117 15.39 -8.58 -2.81
N ASP A 118 14.75 -7.56 -2.25
CA ASP A 118 14.91 -7.19 -0.85
C ASP A 118 13.61 -7.45 -0.07
N ASN A 119 13.74 -7.52 1.24
CA ASN A 119 12.61 -7.69 2.15
C ASN A 119 12.31 -6.35 2.81
N LEU A 120 11.19 -5.76 2.41
CA LEU A 120 10.68 -4.54 3.01
C LEU A 120 9.93 -4.85 4.31
N THR A 121 10.34 -4.20 5.37
CA THR A 121 9.73 -4.34 6.70
C THR A 121 9.45 -2.98 7.32
N VAL A 122 8.90 -3.01 8.51
CA VAL A 122 8.53 -1.82 9.29
C VAL A 122 9.76 -0.94 9.54
N SER A 123 9.56 0.35 9.44
CA SER A 123 10.58 1.41 9.54
C SER A 123 11.54 1.52 8.35
N ASP A 124 11.43 0.67 7.34
CA ASP A 124 12.14 0.93 6.11
C ASP A 124 11.57 2.17 5.42
N SER A 125 12.44 2.95 4.81
CA SER A 125 12.10 4.05 3.93
C SER A 125 12.64 3.79 2.54
N ILE A 126 11.88 4.15 1.54
CA ILE A 126 12.27 4.02 0.13
C ILE A 126 12.28 5.43 -0.46
N ASP A 127 13.45 5.86 -0.91
CA ASP A 127 13.58 7.04 -1.75
C ASP A 127 13.36 6.61 -3.21
N MET A 128 12.38 7.19 -3.84
CA MET A 128 12.03 6.85 -5.24
C MET A 128 12.88 7.62 -6.26
N GLY A 129 13.80 8.49 -5.81
CA GLY A 129 14.67 9.28 -6.67
C GLY A 129 13.90 10.23 -7.60
N ILE A 130 12.67 10.60 -7.22
CA ILE A 130 11.79 11.45 -8.01
C ILE A 130 11.75 12.83 -7.38
N ASP A 131 12.17 13.86 -8.11
CA ASP A 131 11.96 15.24 -7.71
C ASP A 131 10.48 15.58 -7.76
N GLY A 132 9.91 15.98 -6.61
CA GLY A 132 8.51 16.35 -6.56
C GLY A 132 7.89 16.35 -5.18
N LYS A 133 6.58 16.52 -5.14
CA LYS A 133 5.78 16.60 -3.90
C LYS A 133 5.81 15.30 -3.08
N TYR A 134 5.98 14.18 -3.74
CA TYR A 134 6.02 12.84 -3.15
C TYR A 134 7.25 12.09 -3.67
N CYS A 135 8.30 12.02 -2.86
CA CYS A 135 9.59 11.46 -3.28
C CYS A 135 9.96 10.13 -2.63
N GLY A 136 9.17 9.64 -1.69
CA GLY A 136 9.45 8.37 -1.02
C GLY A 136 8.31 7.85 -0.17
N THR A 137 8.50 6.66 0.39
CA THR A 137 7.57 5.99 1.28
C THR A 137 8.25 5.53 2.56
N VAL A 138 7.50 5.51 3.66
CA VAL A 138 7.92 4.92 4.93
C VAL A 138 6.93 3.82 5.31
N LEU A 139 7.46 2.66 5.67
CA LEU A 139 6.65 1.50 6.03
C LEU A 139 6.35 1.48 7.52
N LEU A 140 5.08 1.34 7.87
CA LEU A 140 4.60 1.29 9.24
C LEU A 140 3.79 0.03 9.51
N LEU A 141 3.72 -0.36 10.80
CA LEU A 141 2.91 -1.52 11.20
C LEU A 141 1.40 -1.22 11.09
N PRO A 142 0.59 -2.17 10.59
CA PRO A 142 -0.87 -2.05 10.59
C PRO A 142 -1.50 -1.92 11.98
N GLU A 143 -0.81 -2.32 13.04
CA GLU A 143 -1.28 -2.16 14.43
C GLU A 143 -1.49 -0.69 14.81
N ILE A 144 -0.81 0.23 14.12
CA ILE A 144 -1.04 1.67 14.21
C ILE A 144 -2.47 2.03 13.78
N LEU A 145 -3.09 1.22 12.91
CA LEU A 145 -4.47 1.41 12.45
C LEU A 145 -5.52 1.28 13.56
N LYS A 146 -5.18 0.63 14.68
CA LYS A 146 -6.06 0.54 15.84
C LYS A 146 -6.10 1.82 16.68
N THR A 147 -5.23 2.79 16.40
CA THR A 147 -5.14 4.06 17.13
C THR A 147 -5.21 5.25 16.18
N PRO A 148 -6.38 5.90 16.02
CA PRO A 148 -6.60 7.02 15.09
C PRO A 148 -5.65 8.23 15.28
N LYS A 149 -4.98 8.33 16.42
CA LYS A 149 -4.15 9.49 16.78
C LYS A 149 -2.79 9.56 16.07
N ILE A 150 -2.30 8.48 15.49
CA ILE A 150 -0.94 8.42 14.91
C ILE A 150 -0.90 8.78 13.43
N VAL A 151 -2.02 8.67 12.74
CA VAL A 151 -2.11 8.98 11.30
C VAL A 151 -1.86 10.46 11.00
N ASN A 152 -2.14 11.36 11.94
CA ASN A 152 -1.84 12.79 11.80
C ASN A 152 -0.33 13.11 11.76
N TYR A 153 0.52 12.21 12.22
CA TYR A 153 1.96 12.43 12.30
C TYR A 153 2.66 12.29 10.92
N LEU A 154 2.16 11.44 10.06
CA LEU A 154 2.79 11.11 8.78
C LEU A 154 2.54 12.14 7.67
N ILE A 155 1.43 12.89 7.76
CA ILE A 155 1.03 13.87 6.75
C ILE A 155 1.67 15.24 6.99
N SER A 156 2.19 15.52 8.19
CA SER A 156 2.62 16.87 8.60
C SER A 156 4.12 17.15 8.47
N GLN A 157 4.96 16.21 8.08
CA GLN A 157 6.42 16.36 8.12
C GLN A 157 7.07 16.87 6.83
N HIS A 158 6.29 17.12 5.78
CA HIS A 158 6.82 17.68 4.54
C HIS A 158 6.11 18.99 4.19
N LYS A 159 6.52 20.08 4.85
CA LYS A 159 6.38 21.43 4.37
C LYS A 159 7.74 21.96 3.96
#